data_3dd142dc53acea150f28beb3d5a9215a
#
_entry.id   3dd142dc53acea150f28beb3d5a9215a
#
_cell.length_a   1.000
_cell.length_b   1.000
_cell.length_c   1.000
_cell.angle_alpha   90.00
_cell.angle_beta   90.00
_cell.angle_gamma   90.00
#
_symmetry.space_group_name_H-M   'P 1'
#
loop_
_entity.id
_entity.type
_entity.pdbx_description
1 polymer ?
#
loop_
_entity_poly.entity_id
_entity_poly.type
_entity_poly.pdbx_seq_one_letter_code
_entity_poly.pdbx_strand_id
1 'polypeptide(L)'
;MRKNLHSNIVKSIIGIALLAFLSSCNSDPLGTTEPPVDTNNPIEYSPGSADFSNYVAIGNSLTAGFVDGALYNLGQQKSIPALLAGQLRAAGGQAVFNQPSVNSDYGCSNPGSGCTLGKYKLDADIPGPSPTINGDPITAYAGDKSSLHNFGVPGIQVGQLLTPDTGTPGTAAFSPYYARFASSPGTSTILGDVISTDPSFFSLWIGNNDVLGYATSGATNEAIFTDPAA
;
A
#
# COMPACT_ATOMS: atom_id res chain seq x y z
N MET A 1 28.58 -16.81 -54.97
CA MET A 1 27.87 -17.78 -54.11
C MET A 1 28.16 -17.70 -52.60
N ARG A 2 29.36 -17.35 -52.11
CA ARG A 2 29.68 -17.31 -50.66
C ARG A 2 28.99 -16.18 -49.88
N LYS A 3 28.66 -15.00 -50.43
CA LYS A 3 28.02 -13.88 -49.72
C LYS A 3 26.57 -14.13 -49.32
N ASN A 4 25.83 -14.94 -50.09
CA ASN A 4 24.42 -15.20 -49.78
C ASN A 4 24.26 -16.27 -48.68
N LEU A 5 25.24 -17.17 -48.50
CA LEU A 5 25.21 -18.20 -47.48
C LEU A 5 25.37 -17.60 -46.06
N HIS A 6 26.30 -16.65 -45.89
CA HIS A 6 26.47 -15.94 -44.59
C HIS A 6 25.25 -15.11 -44.21
N SER A 7 24.60 -14.42 -45.15
CA SER A 7 23.39 -13.64 -44.91
C SER A 7 22.23 -14.52 -44.42
N ASN A 8 22.06 -15.69 -44.99
CA ASN A 8 20.96 -16.59 -44.60
C ASN A 8 21.23 -17.29 -43.26
N ILE A 9 22.47 -17.59 -42.92
CA ILE A 9 22.86 -18.15 -41.63
C ILE A 9 22.62 -17.12 -40.50
N VAL A 10 23.02 -15.85 -40.71
CA VAL A 10 22.79 -14.78 -39.71
C VAL A 10 21.31 -14.52 -39.49
N LYS A 11 20.50 -14.50 -40.55
CA LYS A 11 19.04 -14.34 -40.42
C LYS A 11 18.38 -15.52 -39.69
N SER A 12 18.82 -16.73 -39.92
CA SER A 12 18.33 -17.92 -39.22
C SER A 12 18.71 -17.93 -37.74
N ILE A 13 19.95 -17.51 -37.40
CA ILE A 13 20.40 -17.42 -36.00
C ILE A 13 19.62 -16.31 -35.26
N ILE A 14 19.35 -15.16 -35.87
CA ILE A 14 18.56 -14.09 -35.30
C ILE A 14 17.12 -14.54 -35.11
N GLY A 15 16.52 -15.27 -36.04
CA GLY A 15 15.18 -15.82 -35.93
C GLY A 15 15.04 -16.83 -34.78
N ILE A 16 16.02 -17.72 -34.60
CA ILE A 16 16.03 -18.71 -33.52
C ILE A 16 16.24 -18.02 -32.15
N ALA A 17 17.12 -17.01 -32.07
CA ALA A 17 17.32 -16.24 -30.86
C ALA A 17 16.04 -15.46 -30.45
N LEU A 18 15.31 -14.89 -31.41
CA LEU A 18 14.05 -14.18 -31.13
C LEU A 18 12.95 -15.12 -30.66
N LEU A 19 12.87 -16.34 -31.17
CA LEU A 19 11.93 -17.38 -30.73
C LEU A 19 12.26 -17.88 -29.31
N ALA A 20 13.53 -17.94 -28.94
CA ALA A 20 13.95 -18.35 -27.60
C ALA A 20 13.59 -17.30 -26.53
N PHE A 21 13.52 -16.01 -26.88
CA PHE A 21 13.06 -14.97 -25.97
C PHE A 21 11.55 -14.97 -25.75
N LEU A 22 10.74 -15.48 -26.68
CA LEU A 22 9.29 -15.56 -26.54
C LEU A 22 8.82 -16.70 -25.62
N SER A 23 9.67 -17.71 -25.36
CA SER A 23 9.36 -18.80 -24.43
C SER A 23 9.75 -18.50 -22.98
N SER A 24 10.46 -17.38 -22.72
CA SER A 24 10.88 -16.97 -21.37
C SER A 24 9.76 -16.33 -20.52
N CYS A 25 8.61 -15.97 -21.11
CA CYS A 25 7.52 -15.34 -20.40
C CYS A 25 6.47 -16.32 -19.86
N ASN A 26 6.68 -17.61 -19.95
CA ASN A 26 5.72 -18.63 -19.51
C ASN A 26 6.13 -19.35 -18.22
N SER A 27 7.16 -18.87 -17.53
CA SER A 27 7.40 -19.29 -16.16
C SER A 27 6.54 -18.42 -15.26
N ASP A 28 5.51 -19.01 -14.67
CA ASP A 28 4.82 -18.43 -13.52
C ASP A 28 5.87 -18.28 -12.39
N PRO A 29 6.39 -17.04 -12.13
CA PRO A 29 7.49 -16.87 -11.18
C PRO A 29 7.04 -17.06 -9.72
N LEU A 30 5.75 -17.26 -9.49
CA LEU A 30 5.18 -17.44 -8.16
C LEU A 30 4.61 -18.85 -7.94
N GLY A 31 4.70 -19.74 -8.95
CA GLY A 31 4.22 -21.11 -8.79
C GLY A 31 2.80 -21.14 -8.21
N THR A 32 1.88 -20.38 -8.82
CA THR A 32 0.48 -20.32 -8.38
C THR A 32 -0.31 -21.61 -8.69
N THR A 33 0.35 -22.72 -8.97
CA THR A 33 -0.26 -24.00 -8.65
C THR A 33 -0.37 -24.05 -7.13
N GLU A 34 -1.48 -23.55 -6.60
CA GLU A 34 -1.90 -23.96 -5.27
C GLU A 34 -1.70 -25.49 -5.23
N PRO A 35 -0.96 -26.04 -4.24
CA PRO A 35 -0.86 -27.48 -4.10
C PRO A 35 -2.29 -28.02 -4.14
N PRO A 36 -2.57 -29.12 -4.87
CA PRO A 36 -3.93 -29.63 -4.95
C PRO A 36 -4.47 -29.74 -3.53
N VAL A 37 -5.55 -29.01 -3.26
CA VAL A 37 -6.21 -29.06 -1.95
C VAL A 37 -6.65 -30.51 -1.77
N ASP A 38 -5.99 -31.25 -0.90
CA ASP A 38 -6.45 -32.58 -0.52
C ASP A 38 -7.74 -32.38 0.28
N THR A 39 -8.86 -32.51 -0.41
CA THR A 39 -10.19 -32.36 0.21
C THR A 39 -10.46 -33.42 1.27
N ASN A 40 -9.65 -34.49 1.35
CA ASN A 40 -9.75 -35.54 2.36
C ASN A 40 -8.92 -35.24 3.63
N ASN A 41 -8.00 -34.26 3.53
CA ASN A 41 -7.18 -33.83 4.66
C ASN A 41 -7.03 -32.29 4.60
N PRO A 42 -8.07 -31.54 5.02
CA PRO A 42 -8.00 -30.08 5.04
C PRO A 42 -6.84 -29.64 5.92
N ILE A 43 -6.03 -28.70 5.42
CA ILE A 43 -4.96 -28.10 6.21
C ILE A 43 -5.61 -27.30 7.33
N GLU A 44 -5.45 -27.77 8.57
CA GLU A 44 -5.79 -26.99 9.75
C GLU A 44 -4.65 -26.02 10.07
N TYR A 45 -4.95 -24.73 10.00
CA TYR A 45 -4.02 -23.69 10.41
C TYR A 45 -4.13 -23.46 11.90
N SER A 46 -2.98 -23.39 12.59
CA SER A 46 -2.93 -23.08 14.01
C SER A 46 -2.07 -21.82 14.24
N PRO A 47 -2.50 -20.91 15.12
CA PRO A 47 -1.69 -19.75 15.48
C PRO A 47 -0.45 -20.12 16.32
N GLY A 48 -0.33 -21.38 16.77
CA GLY A 48 0.67 -21.76 17.76
C GLY A 48 0.46 -21.00 19.07
N SER A 49 1.46 -20.25 19.52
CA SER A 49 1.37 -19.40 20.73
C SER A 49 1.01 -17.94 20.41
N ALA A 50 0.80 -17.59 19.14
CA ALA A 50 0.43 -16.23 18.76
C ALA A 50 -1.08 -16.01 18.90
N ASP A 51 -1.44 -14.79 19.32
CA ASP A 51 -2.83 -14.37 19.42
C ASP A 51 -3.15 -13.37 18.29
N PHE A 52 -3.92 -13.81 17.31
CA PHE A 52 -4.37 -12.99 16.18
C PHE A 52 -5.78 -12.43 16.36
N SER A 53 -6.36 -12.53 17.55
CA SER A 53 -7.75 -12.12 17.81
C SER A 53 -7.97 -10.62 17.65
N ASN A 54 -6.93 -9.79 17.84
CA ASN A 54 -6.95 -8.36 17.59
C ASN A 54 -5.69 -7.91 16.84
N TYR A 55 -5.63 -8.17 15.53
CA TYR A 55 -4.56 -7.74 14.64
C TYR A 55 -4.77 -6.29 14.22
N VAL A 56 -3.76 -5.45 14.43
CA VAL A 56 -3.74 -4.04 14.02
C VAL A 56 -2.53 -3.74 13.15
N ALA A 57 -2.73 -2.99 12.08
CA ALA A 57 -1.67 -2.58 11.16
C ALA A 57 -1.34 -1.09 11.30
N ILE A 58 -0.04 -0.80 11.37
CA ILE A 58 0.50 0.55 11.48
C ILE A 58 1.45 0.76 10.29
N GLY A 59 1.39 1.92 9.66
CA GLY A 59 2.36 2.22 8.60
C GLY A 59 1.95 3.33 7.66
N ASN A 60 2.57 3.31 6.50
CA ASN A 60 2.44 4.36 5.49
C ASN A 60 1.42 4.01 4.38
N SER A 61 1.68 4.50 3.17
CA SER A 61 0.84 4.32 1.98
C SER A 61 0.56 2.85 1.65
N LEU A 62 1.54 1.95 1.81
CA LEU A 62 1.38 0.52 1.53
C LEU A 62 0.42 -0.14 2.52
N THR A 63 0.51 0.25 3.80
CA THR A 63 -0.43 -0.16 4.84
C THR A 63 -1.82 0.40 4.59
N ALA A 64 -1.93 1.66 4.18
CA ALA A 64 -3.20 2.31 3.89
C ALA A 64 -3.94 1.71 2.68
N GLY A 65 -3.23 1.06 1.76
CA GLY A 65 -3.78 0.63 0.46
C GLY A 65 -3.81 1.77 -0.57
N PHE A 66 -2.86 2.72 -0.47
CA PHE A 66 -2.68 3.79 -1.44
C PHE A 66 -1.96 3.22 -2.67
N VAL A 67 -2.67 3.13 -3.76
CA VAL A 67 -2.18 2.63 -5.05
C VAL A 67 -2.66 3.52 -6.18
N ASP A 68 -2.06 3.44 -7.34
CA ASP A 68 -2.43 4.25 -8.51
C ASP A 68 -2.47 5.77 -8.21
N GLY A 69 -1.58 6.24 -7.32
CA GLY A 69 -1.50 7.66 -6.94
C GLY A 69 -2.64 8.17 -6.05
N ALA A 70 -3.52 7.32 -5.53
CA ALA A 70 -4.64 7.74 -4.68
C ALA A 70 -5.03 6.69 -3.63
N LEU A 71 -5.76 7.12 -2.61
CA LEU A 71 -6.44 6.23 -1.68
C LEU A 71 -7.91 6.09 -2.12
N TYR A 72 -8.35 4.86 -2.41
CA TYR A 72 -9.71 4.57 -2.86
C TYR A 72 -10.16 3.18 -2.41
N ASN A 73 -11.46 2.88 -2.51
CA ASN A 73 -12.08 1.68 -1.94
C ASN A 73 -11.37 0.37 -2.31
N LEU A 74 -11.14 0.12 -3.60
CA LEU A 74 -10.53 -1.14 -4.04
C LEU A 74 -9.08 -1.25 -3.57
N GLY A 75 -8.31 -0.14 -3.58
CA GLY A 75 -6.96 -0.10 -3.06
C GLY A 75 -6.93 -0.47 -1.57
N GLN A 76 -7.82 0.10 -0.77
CA GLN A 76 -7.93 -0.21 0.66
C GLN A 76 -8.31 -1.69 0.89
N GLN A 77 -9.27 -2.23 0.13
CA GLN A 77 -9.68 -3.65 0.23
C GLN A 77 -8.54 -4.63 -0.13
N LYS A 78 -7.59 -4.19 -0.96
CA LYS A 78 -6.42 -4.95 -1.40
C LYS A 78 -5.13 -4.52 -0.71
N SER A 79 -5.22 -3.72 0.36
CA SER A 79 -4.06 -3.34 1.16
C SER A 79 -3.37 -4.56 1.76
N ILE A 80 -2.06 -4.46 1.97
CA ILE A 80 -1.27 -5.55 2.57
C ILE A 80 -1.92 -6.06 3.87
N PRO A 81 -2.30 -5.19 4.83
CA PRO A 81 -2.91 -5.68 6.07
C PRO A 81 -4.30 -6.29 5.88
N ALA A 82 -5.10 -5.81 4.92
CA ALA A 82 -6.40 -6.43 4.65
C ALA A 82 -6.24 -7.87 4.11
N LEU A 83 -5.26 -8.10 3.23
CA LEU A 83 -4.93 -9.43 2.74
C LEU A 83 -4.36 -10.31 3.85
N LEU A 84 -3.47 -9.76 4.67
CA LEU A 84 -2.90 -10.48 5.82
C LEU A 84 -3.98 -10.86 6.85
N ALA A 85 -4.88 -9.94 7.21
CA ALA A 85 -6.01 -10.23 8.09
C ALA A 85 -6.88 -11.38 7.55
N GLY A 86 -7.09 -11.42 6.23
CA GLY A 86 -7.78 -12.52 5.57
C GLY A 86 -7.10 -13.87 5.77
N GLN A 87 -5.77 -13.91 5.74
CA GLN A 87 -4.98 -15.12 5.99
C GLN A 87 -4.98 -15.49 7.49
N LEU A 88 -4.77 -14.52 8.38
CA LEU A 88 -4.75 -14.74 9.83
C LEU A 88 -6.08 -15.31 10.35
N ARG A 89 -7.20 -14.98 9.70
CA ARG A 89 -8.53 -15.54 10.05
C ARG A 89 -8.55 -17.05 10.01
N ALA A 90 -7.84 -17.68 9.06
CA ALA A 90 -7.75 -19.14 8.99
C ALA A 90 -7.01 -19.75 10.19
N ALA A 91 -6.17 -18.95 10.88
CA ALA A 91 -5.44 -19.34 12.08
C ALA A 91 -6.04 -18.75 13.37
N GLY A 92 -7.36 -18.50 13.42
CA GLY A 92 -8.06 -17.98 14.61
C GLY A 92 -8.03 -16.45 14.75
N GLY A 93 -7.65 -15.72 13.72
CA GLY A 93 -7.68 -14.26 13.73
C GLY A 93 -9.10 -13.66 13.68
N GLN A 94 -9.18 -12.35 13.89
CA GLN A 94 -10.45 -11.63 13.94
C GLN A 94 -11.31 -11.82 12.68
N ALA A 95 -12.62 -11.87 12.86
CA ALA A 95 -13.59 -12.06 11.78
C ALA A 95 -13.69 -10.84 10.86
N VAL A 96 -13.49 -9.63 11.41
CA VAL A 96 -13.63 -8.35 10.71
C VAL A 96 -12.34 -7.54 10.85
N PHE A 97 -11.88 -6.98 9.74
CA PHE A 97 -10.75 -6.06 9.71
C PHE A 97 -11.26 -4.67 9.26
N ASN A 98 -11.54 -3.81 10.24
CA ASN A 98 -12.09 -2.47 9.97
C ASN A 98 -10.99 -1.50 9.49
N GLN A 99 -11.26 -0.85 8.38
CA GLN A 99 -10.39 0.17 7.82
C GLN A 99 -11.11 1.52 7.75
N PRO A 100 -10.40 2.65 7.87
CA PRO A 100 -11.01 3.95 7.67
C PRO A 100 -11.29 4.18 6.18
N SER A 101 -12.36 3.56 5.65
CA SER A 101 -12.73 3.65 4.23
C SER A 101 -12.92 5.10 3.79
N VAL A 102 -12.43 5.42 2.60
CA VAL A 102 -12.65 6.74 1.98
C VAL A 102 -13.98 6.84 1.25
N ASN A 103 -14.69 5.72 1.06
CA ASN A 103 -15.96 5.62 0.33
C ASN A 103 -15.91 6.26 -1.07
N SER A 104 -14.80 6.07 -1.76
CA SER A 104 -14.54 6.63 -3.08
C SER A 104 -13.95 5.56 -3.99
N ASP A 105 -14.38 5.54 -5.24
CA ASP A 105 -13.81 4.67 -6.28
C ASP A 105 -12.68 5.34 -7.06
N TYR A 106 -12.55 6.65 -6.95
CA TYR A 106 -11.54 7.45 -7.65
C TYR A 106 -10.45 7.96 -6.74
N GLY A 107 -10.76 8.24 -5.47
CA GLY A 107 -9.83 8.84 -4.52
C GLY A 107 -9.37 10.24 -4.93
N CYS A 108 -8.25 10.68 -4.36
CA CYS A 108 -7.67 11.99 -4.60
C CYS A 108 -6.16 11.86 -4.83
N SER A 109 -5.68 12.25 -6.00
CA SER A 109 -4.24 12.28 -6.32
C SER A 109 -3.60 13.66 -6.14
N ASN A 110 -4.41 14.72 -5.98
CA ASN A 110 -3.95 16.10 -5.82
C ASN A 110 -4.65 16.84 -4.66
N PRO A 111 -4.46 16.39 -3.40
CA PRO A 111 -5.18 16.94 -2.24
C PRO A 111 -4.94 18.44 -2.05
N GLY A 112 -3.74 18.95 -2.38
CA GLY A 112 -3.42 20.37 -2.33
C GLY A 112 -4.15 21.24 -3.36
N SER A 113 -4.81 20.63 -4.35
CA SER A 113 -5.56 21.32 -5.43
C SER A 113 -7.05 20.96 -5.42
N GLY A 114 -7.59 20.58 -4.26
CA GLY A 114 -9.02 20.34 -4.08
C GLY A 114 -9.53 19.02 -4.66
N CYS A 115 -8.65 18.02 -4.83
CA CYS A 115 -9.03 16.68 -5.31
C CYS A 115 -9.76 16.66 -6.67
N THR A 116 -9.36 17.52 -7.59
CA THR A 116 -9.92 17.53 -8.95
C THR A 116 -9.47 16.33 -9.78
N LEU A 117 -8.39 15.65 -9.35
CA LEU A 117 -7.83 14.47 -10.01
C LEU A 117 -7.93 13.26 -9.08
N GLY A 118 -8.43 12.15 -9.62
CA GLY A 118 -8.48 10.87 -8.95
C GLY A 118 -7.31 9.95 -9.30
N LYS A 119 -7.47 8.66 -8.99
CA LYS A 119 -6.45 7.63 -9.25
C LYS A 119 -5.98 7.63 -10.71
N TYR A 120 -4.77 7.18 -10.92
CA TYR A 120 -4.21 6.98 -12.25
C TYR A 120 -4.84 5.76 -12.93
N LYS A 121 -4.96 5.84 -14.23
CA LYS A 121 -5.38 4.74 -15.11
C LYS A 121 -4.46 4.66 -16.32
N LEU A 122 -4.38 3.49 -16.94
CA LEU A 122 -3.82 3.36 -18.28
C LEU A 122 -4.90 3.73 -19.29
N ASP A 123 -4.52 4.54 -20.27
CA ASP A 123 -5.36 4.89 -21.40
C ASP A 123 -4.63 4.49 -22.68
N ALA A 124 -5.31 3.79 -23.59
CA ALA A 124 -4.70 3.29 -24.81
C ALA A 124 -4.23 4.42 -25.75
N ASP A 125 -4.86 5.59 -25.65
CA ASP A 125 -4.59 6.74 -26.52
C ASP A 125 -3.52 7.70 -25.95
N ILE A 126 -3.06 7.48 -24.69
CA ILE A 126 -2.09 8.34 -24.01
C ILE A 126 -0.89 7.50 -23.56
N PRO A 127 0.34 7.89 -23.92
CA PRO A 127 1.54 7.21 -23.44
C PRO A 127 1.69 7.31 -21.91
N GLY A 128 1.52 6.18 -21.20
CA GLY A 128 1.69 6.08 -19.75
C GLY A 128 0.43 6.34 -18.93
N PRO A 129 0.54 6.18 -17.59
CA PRO A 129 -0.58 6.39 -16.67
C PRO A 129 -1.00 7.86 -16.61
N SER A 130 -2.30 8.12 -16.64
CA SER A 130 -2.89 9.44 -16.48
C SER A 130 -3.95 9.47 -15.36
N PRO A 131 -4.09 10.57 -14.60
CA PRO A 131 -5.10 10.64 -13.56
C PRO A 131 -6.51 10.72 -14.17
N THR A 132 -7.49 10.15 -13.46
CA THR A 132 -8.90 10.39 -13.78
C THR A 132 -9.26 11.84 -13.46
N ILE A 133 -10.16 12.44 -14.25
CA ILE A 133 -10.53 13.87 -14.14
C ILE A 133 -11.55 14.18 -13.05
N ASN A 134 -12.06 13.16 -12.35
CA ASN A 134 -13.00 13.35 -11.25
C ASN A 134 -12.40 12.66 -10.02
N GLY A 135 -11.66 13.40 -9.23
CA GLY A 135 -11.24 12.97 -7.90
C GLY A 135 -12.35 13.26 -6.87
N ASP A 136 -12.28 12.56 -5.75
CA ASP A 136 -13.20 12.77 -4.64
C ASP A 136 -12.46 13.39 -3.44
N PRO A 137 -13.05 14.36 -2.75
CA PRO A 137 -12.45 14.99 -1.58
C PRO A 137 -12.12 13.98 -0.48
N ILE A 138 -11.02 14.23 0.24
CA ILE A 138 -10.70 13.49 1.46
C ILE A 138 -11.66 13.95 2.56
N THR A 139 -12.65 13.14 2.91
CA THR A 139 -13.68 13.45 3.91
C THR A 139 -13.38 12.77 5.24
N ALA A 140 -13.98 13.31 6.31
CA ALA A 140 -13.92 12.70 7.63
C ALA A 140 -14.49 11.27 7.59
N TYR A 141 -13.87 10.37 8.33
CA TYR A 141 -14.38 9.02 8.53
C TYR A 141 -15.58 9.05 9.47
N ALA A 142 -16.71 8.53 9.00
CA ALA A 142 -17.97 8.57 9.73
C ALA A 142 -18.23 7.31 10.58
N GLY A 143 -17.37 6.27 10.48
CA GLY A 143 -17.52 5.03 11.24
C GLY A 143 -16.95 5.13 12.65
N ASP A 144 -17.02 4.01 13.35
CA ASP A 144 -16.47 3.87 14.71
C ASP A 144 -14.92 3.81 14.65
N LYS A 145 -14.29 4.86 15.15
CA LYS A 145 -12.84 5.00 15.18
C LYS A 145 -12.16 4.08 16.20
N SER A 146 -12.87 3.70 17.27
CA SER A 146 -12.35 2.83 18.32
C SER A 146 -12.21 1.36 17.89
N SER A 147 -12.89 0.99 16.80
CA SER A 147 -12.86 -0.37 16.23
C SER A 147 -11.94 -0.49 15.01
N LEU A 148 -11.12 0.53 14.72
CA LEU A 148 -10.21 0.49 13.59
C LEU A 148 -9.05 -0.48 13.80
N HIS A 149 -8.66 -1.16 12.74
CA HIS A 149 -7.54 -2.10 12.70
C HIS A 149 -6.44 -1.67 11.70
N ASN A 150 -6.68 -0.68 10.86
CA ASN A 150 -5.71 -0.16 9.90
C ASN A 150 -5.41 1.31 10.15
N PHE A 151 -4.20 1.59 10.63
CA PHE A 151 -3.64 2.93 10.88
C PHE A 151 -2.55 3.26 9.85
N GLY A 152 -2.77 2.83 8.61
CA GLY A 152 -1.94 3.24 7.48
C GLY A 152 -2.23 4.67 7.05
N VAL A 153 -1.19 5.49 6.93
CA VAL A 153 -1.29 6.90 6.56
C VAL A 153 -0.34 7.19 5.39
N PRO A 154 -0.86 7.52 4.20
CA PRO A 154 -0.02 7.85 3.05
C PRO A 154 0.96 8.99 3.33
N GLY A 155 2.23 8.79 2.96
CA GLY A 155 3.28 9.78 3.11
C GLY A 155 3.89 9.90 4.51
N ILE A 156 3.37 9.20 5.51
CA ILE A 156 3.80 9.32 6.90
C ILE A 156 5.28 8.93 7.09
N GLN A 157 5.97 9.66 7.93
CA GLN A 157 7.33 9.40 8.43
C GLN A 157 7.30 8.90 9.88
N VAL A 158 8.42 8.34 10.37
CA VAL A 158 8.52 7.75 11.72
C VAL A 158 8.14 8.76 12.80
N GLY A 159 8.71 9.96 12.80
CA GLY A 159 8.45 10.97 13.81
C GLY A 159 6.99 11.42 13.88
N GLN A 160 6.27 11.36 12.74
CA GLN A 160 4.87 11.76 12.67
C GLN A 160 3.91 10.77 13.38
N LEU A 161 4.36 9.55 13.71
CA LEU A 161 3.56 8.60 14.50
C LEU A 161 3.33 9.08 15.94
N LEU A 162 4.22 9.93 16.46
CA LEU A 162 4.31 10.32 17.86
C LEU A 162 3.84 11.75 18.16
N THR A 163 3.56 12.54 17.12
CA THR A 163 3.13 13.93 17.30
C THR A 163 1.64 14.14 17.00
N PRO A 164 0.89 14.88 17.84
CA PRO A 164 -0.48 15.27 17.55
C PRO A 164 -0.59 16.25 16.36
N ASP A 165 0.50 16.90 15.98
CA ASP A 165 0.58 17.78 14.82
C ASP A 165 0.20 17.09 13.51
N THR A 166 0.38 15.77 13.45
CA THR A 166 -0.04 14.97 12.28
C THR A 166 -1.55 15.05 12.03
N GLY A 167 -2.36 15.21 13.08
CA GLY A 167 -3.81 15.42 12.97
C GLY A 167 -4.25 16.88 12.99
N THR A 168 -3.31 17.85 13.07
CA THR A 168 -3.59 19.26 13.29
C THR A 168 -3.43 20.07 12.00
N PRO A 169 -4.52 20.60 11.41
CA PRO A 169 -4.41 21.44 10.22
C PRO A 169 -3.52 22.66 10.43
N GLY A 170 -2.68 22.96 9.44
CA GLY A 170 -1.77 24.11 9.45
C GLY A 170 -0.40 23.85 10.07
N THR A 171 -0.15 22.70 10.65
CA THR A 171 1.19 22.29 11.08
C THR A 171 2.01 21.69 9.93
N ALA A 172 3.34 21.67 10.07
CA ALA A 172 4.23 21.09 9.08
C ALA A 172 4.06 19.55 8.96
N ALA A 173 3.67 18.89 10.04
CA ALA A 173 3.44 17.45 10.08
C ALA A 173 2.04 17.03 9.62
N PHE A 174 1.15 17.97 9.31
CA PHE A 174 -0.25 17.68 9.01
C PHE A 174 -0.44 16.68 7.88
N SER A 175 -1.28 15.67 8.15
CA SER A 175 -1.75 14.71 7.16
C SER A 175 -3.28 14.67 7.13
N PRO A 176 -3.92 15.02 6.01
CA PRO A 176 -5.37 14.91 5.88
C PRO A 176 -5.85 13.46 5.97
N TYR A 177 -4.97 12.52 5.63
CA TYR A 177 -5.27 11.09 5.71
C TYR A 177 -5.37 10.57 7.14
N TYR A 178 -4.58 11.11 8.09
CA TYR A 178 -4.75 10.78 9.50
C TYR A 178 -5.86 11.61 10.14
N ALA A 179 -5.89 12.91 9.91
CA ALA A 179 -6.88 13.82 10.53
C ALA A 179 -8.33 13.36 10.35
N ARG A 180 -8.64 12.69 9.21
CA ARG A 180 -10.00 12.20 8.93
C ARG A 180 -10.48 11.11 9.90
N PHE A 181 -9.57 10.33 10.49
CA PHE A 181 -9.93 9.25 11.42
C PHE A 181 -9.24 9.34 12.78
N ALA A 182 -8.41 10.34 13.04
CA ALA A 182 -7.84 10.60 14.36
C ALA A 182 -8.95 10.56 15.43
N SER A 183 -8.72 9.90 16.56
CA SER A 183 -9.72 9.82 17.64
C SER A 183 -10.02 11.20 18.19
N SER A 184 -8.99 12.04 18.34
CA SER A 184 -9.07 13.42 18.80
C SER A 184 -8.08 14.29 18.02
N PRO A 185 -8.48 14.87 16.86
CA PRO A 185 -7.60 15.72 16.06
C PRO A 185 -6.97 16.84 16.89
N GLY A 186 -5.65 17.00 16.76
CA GLY A 186 -4.89 18.01 17.53
C GLY A 186 -4.42 17.57 18.92
N THR A 187 -4.84 16.40 19.39
CA THR A 187 -4.40 15.85 20.70
C THR A 187 -3.98 14.39 20.65
N SER A 188 -4.64 13.56 19.83
CA SER A 188 -4.22 12.17 19.65
C SER A 188 -3.05 12.04 18.69
N THR A 189 -2.27 11.00 18.88
CA THR A 189 -1.20 10.58 17.95
C THR A 189 -1.60 9.27 17.27
N ILE A 190 -1.01 8.96 16.12
CA ILE A 190 -1.27 7.69 15.43
C ILE A 190 -0.97 6.51 16.37
N LEU A 191 0.20 6.54 17.02
CA LEU A 191 0.59 5.45 17.94
C LEU A 191 -0.33 5.39 19.17
N GLY A 192 -0.75 6.53 19.72
CA GLY A 192 -1.71 6.57 20.82
C GLY A 192 -3.06 5.95 20.44
N ASP A 193 -3.57 6.26 19.26
CA ASP A 193 -4.81 5.68 18.74
C ASP A 193 -4.68 4.16 18.55
N VAL A 194 -3.53 3.67 18.05
CA VAL A 194 -3.25 2.23 17.94
C VAL A 194 -3.23 1.55 19.30
N ILE A 195 -2.50 2.11 20.27
CA ILE A 195 -2.40 1.53 21.62
C ILE A 195 -3.79 1.46 22.27
N SER A 196 -4.65 2.43 22.03
CA SER A 196 -6.00 2.46 22.59
C SER A 196 -6.91 1.34 22.06
N THR A 197 -6.55 0.68 20.96
CA THR A 197 -7.28 -0.51 20.45
C THR A 197 -6.87 -1.81 21.11
N ASP A 198 -5.89 -1.81 22.01
CA ASP A 198 -5.36 -2.98 22.73
C ASP A 198 -4.99 -4.16 21.82
N PRO A 199 -4.08 -3.98 20.84
CA PRO A 199 -3.76 -5.01 19.87
C PRO A 199 -3.06 -6.23 20.52
N SER A 200 -3.53 -7.45 20.21
CA SER A 200 -2.82 -8.69 20.58
C SER A 200 -1.70 -9.03 19.58
N PHE A 201 -1.81 -8.56 18.35
CA PHE A 201 -0.83 -8.72 17.30
C PHE A 201 -0.79 -7.47 16.40
N PHE A 202 0.38 -7.05 15.95
CA PHE A 202 0.49 -5.92 15.05
C PHE A 202 1.51 -6.13 13.93
N SER A 203 1.31 -5.41 12.83
CA SER A 203 2.34 -5.21 11.80
C SER A 203 2.73 -3.74 11.71
N LEU A 204 4.03 -3.47 11.53
CA LEU A 204 4.58 -2.12 11.40
C LEU A 204 5.37 -2.01 10.08
N TRP A 205 4.93 -1.11 9.19
CA TRP A 205 5.63 -0.80 7.94
C TRP A 205 5.84 0.69 7.81
N ILE A 206 7.00 1.16 8.25
CA ILE A 206 7.36 2.57 8.35
C ILE A 206 8.85 2.80 8.03
N GLY A 207 9.27 4.04 7.84
CA GLY A 207 10.67 4.45 7.67
C GLY A 207 11.11 4.66 6.23
N ASN A 208 10.43 4.07 5.25
CA ASN A 208 10.78 4.28 3.85
C ASN A 208 10.56 5.72 3.37
N ASN A 209 9.53 6.43 3.88
CA ASN A 209 9.30 7.84 3.52
C ASN A 209 10.35 8.78 4.13
N ASP A 210 10.99 8.38 5.22
CA ASP A 210 12.07 9.13 5.86
C ASP A 210 13.30 9.25 4.96
N VAL A 211 13.54 8.28 4.09
CA VAL A 211 14.65 8.29 3.13
C VAL A 211 14.22 8.55 1.68
N LEU A 212 12.94 8.33 1.35
CA LEU A 212 12.44 8.43 -0.03
C LEU A 212 12.60 9.85 -0.58
N GLY A 213 12.28 10.86 0.21
CA GLY A 213 12.44 12.26 -0.18
C GLY A 213 13.88 12.61 -0.53
N TYR A 214 14.83 12.14 0.29
CA TYR A 214 16.25 12.31 0.03
C TYR A 214 16.67 11.58 -1.26
N ALA A 215 16.31 10.31 -1.41
CA ALA A 215 16.65 9.53 -2.59
C ALA A 215 16.08 10.15 -3.89
N THR A 216 14.84 10.61 -3.85
CA THR A 216 14.17 11.23 -5.02
C THR A 216 14.68 12.63 -5.34
N SER A 217 15.31 13.32 -4.37
CA SER A 217 16.00 14.59 -4.60
C SER A 217 17.39 14.42 -5.24
N GLY A 218 17.78 13.20 -5.60
CA GLY A 218 19.13 12.90 -6.09
C GLY A 218 20.19 12.96 -4.98
N ALA A 219 19.80 12.70 -3.72
CA ALA A 219 20.65 12.75 -2.54
C ALA A 219 21.28 14.14 -2.27
N THR A 220 20.57 15.22 -2.61
CA THR A 220 21.06 16.60 -2.49
C THR A 220 20.50 17.36 -1.29
N ASN A 221 19.47 16.82 -0.60
CA ASN A 221 18.81 17.52 0.49
C ASN A 221 18.70 16.62 1.75
N GLU A 222 19.69 16.74 2.63
CA GLU A 222 19.76 15.99 3.90
C GLU A 222 18.68 16.44 4.91
N ALA A 223 18.12 17.65 4.76
CA ALA A 223 17.08 18.15 5.66
C ALA A 223 15.73 17.40 5.52
N ILE A 224 15.62 16.50 4.56
CA ILE A 224 14.42 15.66 4.36
C ILE A 224 14.43 14.41 5.28
N PHE A 225 15.59 14.02 5.82
CA PHE A 225 15.65 12.94 6.79
C PHE A 225 14.92 13.31 8.08
N THR A 226 14.17 12.37 8.62
CA THR A 226 13.71 12.48 10.01
C THR A 226 14.93 12.43 10.93
N ASP A 227 15.07 13.43 11.80
CA ASP A 227 16.13 13.41 12.82
C ASP A 227 15.87 12.23 13.77
N PRO A 228 16.79 11.27 13.89
CA PRO A 228 16.61 10.13 14.78
C PRO A 228 16.60 10.53 16.28
N ALA A 229 16.93 11.77 16.60
CA ALA A 229 16.88 12.34 17.95
C ALA A 229 15.60 13.16 18.22
N ALA A 230 14.68 13.28 17.24
CA ALA A 230 13.46 14.05 17.37
C ALA A 230 12.34 13.27 18.08
#